data_b6a8f277b57970f211654db0756b67bd
#
_entry.id   b6a8f277b57970f211654db0756b67bd
#
_cell.length_a   1.000
_cell.length_b   1.000
_cell.length_c   1.000
_cell.angle_alpha   90.00
_cell.angle_beta   90.00
_cell.angle_gamma   90.00
#
_symmetry.space_group_name_H-M   'P 1'
#
loop_
_entity.id
_entity.type
_entity.pdbx_description
1 polymer ?
#
loop_
_entity_poly.entity_id
_entity_poly.type
_entity_poly.pdbx_seq_one_letter_code
_entity_poly.pdbx_strand_id
1 'polypeptide(L)'
;LSLADISDRLEIQQLLVDYSTAIDQRRFDDLDKVFTPDAYIDYRALGGIDGRYPEVKRWLSVVLPSFPAYAHMLGNFSVRVDGDTASSRVLCFNPMVLAGDPPAGQQRVLFCGLWYDDEFMRTPEGWRMTRRVETKCFQKVM
;
A
#
# COMPACT_ATOMS: atom_id res chain seq x y z
N LEU A 1 -20.49 -4.63 17.70
CA LEU A 1 -19.49 -3.56 17.58
C LEU A 1 -20.01 -2.27 18.22
N SER A 2 -19.18 -1.61 19.01
CA SER A 2 -19.47 -0.27 19.53
C SER A 2 -19.30 0.79 18.45
N LEU A 3 -19.80 2.02 18.70
CA LEU A 3 -19.56 3.14 17.79
C LEU A 3 -18.06 3.44 17.67
N ALA A 4 -17.31 3.30 18.78
CA ALA A 4 -15.87 3.48 18.77
C ALA A 4 -15.18 2.45 17.87
N ASP A 5 -15.59 1.19 17.94
CA ASP A 5 -15.06 0.13 17.05
C ASP A 5 -15.35 0.42 15.58
N ILE A 6 -16.54 0.87 15.28
CA ILE A 6 -16.94 1.22 13.91
C ILE A 6 -16.11 2.40 13.41
N SER A 7 -15.96 3.43 14.23
CA SER A 7 -15.17 4.61 13.90
C SER A 7 -13.71 4.23 13.62
N ASP A 8 -13.10 3.45 14.50
CA ASP A 8 -11.72 3.00 14.33
C ASP A 8 -11.53 2.19 13.05
N ARG A 9 -12.46 1.28 12.74
CA ARG A 9 -12.41 0.48 11.52
C ARG A 9 -12.51 1.34 10.27
N LEU A 10 -13.39 2.33 10.26
CA LEU A 10 -13.53 3.24 9.13
C LEU A 10 -12.29 4.13 8.96
N GLU A 11 -11.69 4.60 10.05
CA GLU A 11 -10.46 5.39 9.99
C GLU A 11 -9.30 4.56 9.41
N ILE A 12 -9.15 3.32 9.85
CA ILE A 12 -8.11 2.41 9.35
C ILE A 12 -8.34 2.10 7.88
N GLN A 13 -9.58 1.82 7.49
CA GLN A 13 -9.92 1.60 6.08
C GLN A 13 -9.59 2.83 5.24
N GLN A 14 -9.91 4.04 5.73
CA GLN A 14 -9.57 5.27 5.03
C GLN A 14 -8.07 5.46 4.93
N LEU A 15 -7.31 5.11 5.97
CA LEU A 15 -5.85 5.18 5.95
C LEU A 15 -5.26 4.30 4.84
N LEU A 16 -5.81 3.10 4.65
CA LEU A 16 -5.43 2.19 3.57
C LEU A 16 -5.72 2.79 2.19
N VAL A 17 -6.88 3.44 2.05
CA VAL A 17 -7.24 4.15 0.82
C VAL A 17 -6.31 5.34 0.59
N ASP A 18 -5.97 6.09 1.63
CA ASP A 18 -5.06 7.23 1.56
C ASP A 18 -3.67 6.82 1.06
N TYR A 19 -3.18 5.65 1.49
CA TYR A 19 -1.96 5.07 0.95
C TYR A 19 -2.06 4.88 -0.57
N SER A 20 -3.09 4.19 -1.04
CA SER A 20 -3.29 3.93 -2.47
C SER A 20 -3.41 5.23 -3.26
N THR A 21 -4.12 6.22 -2.73
CA THR A 21 -4.27 7.52 -3.36
C THR A 21 -2.93 8.24 -3.48
N ALA A 22 -2.12 8.24 -2.41
CA ALA A 22 -0.80 8.87 -2.42
C ALA A 22 0.12 8.22 -3.47
N ILE A 23 0.13 6.89 -3.53
CA ILE A 23 0.92 6.15 -4.51
C ILE A 23 0.43 6.42 -5.94
N ASP A 24 -0.88 6.29 -6.19
CA ASP A 24 -1.45 6.40 -7.54
C ASP A 24 -1.35 7.83 -8.09
N GLN A 25 -1.42 8.82 -7.24
CA GLN A 25 -1.27 10.23 -7.61
C GLN A 25 0.17 10.73 -7.50
N ARG A 26 1.10 9.86 -7.13
CA ARG A 26 2.54 10.16 -7.00
C ARG A 26 2.83 11.28 -6.00
N ARG A 27 2.00 11.37 -4.96
CA ARG A 27 2.18 12.31 -3.85
C ARG A 27 2.85 11.60 -2.68
N PHE A 28 4.12 11.26 -2.86
CA PHE A 28 4.85 10.41 -1.92
C PHE A 28 5.00 11.04 -0.53
N ASP A 29 5.03 12.37 -0.42
CA ASP A 29 5.10 13.03 0.88
C ASP A 29 3.82 12.83 1.71
N ASP A 30 2.67 12.54 1.08
CA ASP A 30 1.44 12.24 1.80
C ASP A 30 1.53 10.91 2.57
N LEU A 31 2.49 10.06 2.24
CA LEU A 31 2.76 8.83 2.99
C LEU A 31 3.18 9.10 4.43
N ASP A 32 3.69 10.30 4.73
CA ASP A 32 4.04 10.71 6.09
C ASP A 32 2.83 10.74 7.03
N LYS A 33 1.62 10.83 6.46
CA LYS A 33 0.35 10.76 7.21
C LYS A 33 -0.21 9.34 7.30
N VAL A 34 0.44 8.37 6.69
CA VAL A 34 0.02 6.97 6.69
C VAL A 34 0.88 6.13 7.63
N PHE A 35 2.18 6.31 7.55
CA PHE A 35 3.17 5.52 8.30
C PHE A 35 3.70 6.27 9.51
N THR A 36 4.03 5.51 10.57
CA THR A 36 4.91 6.05 11.62
C THR A 36 6.31 6.28 11.04
N PRO A 37 7.10 7.22 11.61
CA PRO A 37 8.43 7.52 11.08
C PRO A 37 9.37 6.32 11.02
N ASP A 38 9.18 5.33 11.89
CA ASP A 38 10.03 4.12 11.99
C ASP A 38 9.34 2.85 11.50
N ALA A 39 8.21 2.97 10.77
CA ALA A 39 7.47 1.81 10.29
C ALA A 39 8.38 0.86 9.49
N TYR A 40 8.16 -0.44 9.68
CA TYR A 40 8.82 -1.47 8.88
C TYR A 40 7.93 -1.84 7.69
N ILE A 41 8.53 -1.88 6.49
CA ILE A 41 7.81 -2.18 5.25
C ILE A 41 8.58 -3.24 4.48
N ASP A 42 7.89 -4.30 4.05
CA ASP A 42 8.48 -5.38 3.27
C ASP A 42 7.72 -5.57 1.95
N TYR A 43 8.32 -5.13 0.86
CA TYR A 43 7.80 -5.24 -0.50
C TYR A 43 8.55 -6.27 -1.36
N ARG A 44 9.32 -7.17 -0.73
CA ARG A 44 10.14 -8.15 -1.46
C ARG A 44 9.31 -9.20 -2.20
N ALA A 45 8.09 -9.49 -1.75
CA ALA A 45 7.26 -10.54 -2.35
C ALA A 45 7.00 -10.32 -3.85
N LEU A 46 6.97 -9.08 -4.31
CA LEU A 46 6.77 -8.71 -5.72
C LEU A 46 8.03 -8.09 -6.34
N GLY A 47 9.20 -8.33 -5.76
CA GLY A 47 10.48 -7.89 -6.30
C GLY A 47 10.96 -6.54 -5.79
N GLY A 48 10.34 -5.99 -4.75
CA GLY A 48 10.77 -4.75 -4.13
C GLY A 48 11.83 -4.94 -3.05
N ILE A 49 11.88 -4.00 -2.13
CA ILE A 49 12.82 -4.00 -0.99
C ILE A 49 12.07 -4.12 0.33
N ASP A 50 12.80 -4.34 1.41
CA ASP A 50 12.32 -4.14 2.76
C ASP A 50 13.18 -3.09 3.47
N GLY A 51 12.65 -2.51 4.55
CA GLY A 51 13.37 -1.54 5.34
C GLY A 51 12.44 -0.64 6.14
N ARG A 52 13.02 0.42 6.69
CA ARG A 52 12.25 1.43 7.42
C ARG A 52 11.60 2.42 6.47
N TYR A 53 10.54 3.06 6.93
CA TYR A 53 9.71 3.94 6.11
C TYR A 53 10.49 4.97 5.29
N PRO A 54 11.43 5.77 5.86
CA PRO A 54 12.14 6.77 5.06
C PRO A 54 12.88 6.19 3.84
N GLU A 55 13.44 5.01 4.01
CA GLU A 55 14.19 4.30 2.98
C GLU A 55 13.25 3.76 1.90
N VAL A 56 12.15 3.13 2.31
CA VAL A 56 11.14 2.59 1.39
C VAL A 56 10.42 3.71 0.64
N LYS A 57 10.08 4.82 1.31
CA LYS A 57 9.52 6.01 0.66
C LYS A 57 10.41 6.51 -0.45
N ARG A 58 11.72 6.61 -0.19
CA ARG A 58 12.70 7.05 -1.19
C ARG A 58 12.74 6.09 -2.38
N TRP A 59 12.75 4.79 -2.11
CA TRP A 59 12.71 3.76 -3.14
C TRP A 59 11.45 3.86 -3.99
N LEU A 60 10.27 4.01 -3.39
CA LEU A 60 9.01 4.19 -4.11
C LEU A 60 9.05 5.42 -5.03
N SER A 61 9.59 6.52 -4.54
CA SER A 61 9.67 7.78 -5.30
C SER A 61 10.59 7.69 -6.53
N VAL A 62 11.50 6.71 -6.55
CA VAL A 62 12.42 6.48 -7.67
C VAL A 62 11.85 5.42 -8.62
N VAL A 63 11.31 4.32 -8.08
CA VAL A 63 10.89 3.17 -8.88
C VAL A 63 9.55 3.41 -9.58
N LEU A 64 8.56 3.92 -8.88
CA LEU A 64 7.21 4.07 -9.42
C LEU A 64 7.12 5.03 -10.62
N PRO A 65 7.84 6.16 -10.66
CA PRO A 65 7.83 7.02 -11.86
C PRO A 65 8.29 6.34 -13.14
N SER A 66 9.00 5.21 -13.06
CA SER A 66 9.41 4.46 -14.25
C SER A 66 8.23 3.75 -14.93
N PHE A 67 7.10 3.59 -14.26
CA PHE A 67 5.88 3.02 -14.84
C PHE A 67 5.02 4.17 -15.42
N PRO A 68 4.66 4.13 -16.72
CA PRO A 68 3.83 5.19 -17.32
C PRO A 68 2.48 5.39 -16.66
N ALA A 69 1.85 4.29 -16.20
CA ALA A 69 0.56 4.33 -15.52
C ALA A 69 0.41 3.11 -14.61
N TYR A 70 -0.39 3.25 -13.57
CA TYR A 70 -0.74 2.15 -12.66
C TYR A 70 -1.93 2.55 -11.79
N ALA A 71 -2.52 1.58 -11.15
CA ALA A 71 -3.57 1.79 -10.16
C ALA A 71 -3.47 0.72 -9.07
N HIS A 72 -3.85 1.08 -7.85
CA HIS A 72 -3.98 0.17 -6.72
C HIS A 72 -5.45 0.15 -6.29
N MET A 73 -6.15 -0.95 -6.57
CA MET A 73 -7.52 -1.14 -6.13
C MET A 73 -7.55 -2.08 -4.93
N LEU A 74 -8.14 -1.61 -3.83
CA LEU A 74 -8.21 -2.35 -2.58
C LEU A 74 -9.60 -2.98 -2.41
N GLY A 75 -9.63 -4.17 -1.78
CA GLY A 75 -10.86 -4.84 -1.44
C GLY A 75 -10.65 -5.89 -0.36
N ASN A 76 -11.73 -6.58 0.01
CA ASN A 76 -11.68 -7.64 1.01
C ASN A 76 -10.98 -7.19 2.29
N PHE A 77 -11.39 -6.01 2.78
CA PHE A 77 -10.85 -5.45 4.02
C PHE A 77 -11.21 -6.33 5.20
N SER A 78 -10.20 -6.77 5.94
CA SER A 78 -10.38 -7.47 7.20
C SER A 78 -9.58 -6.73 8.27
N VAL A 79 -10.28 -6.04 9.17
CA VAL A 79 -9.68 -5.15 10.18
C VAL A 79 -10.01 -5.67 11.57
N ARG A 80 -9.00 -5.76 12.42
CA ARG A 80 -9.14 -6.11 13.83
C ARG A 80 -8.56 -4.98 14.68
N VAL A 81 -9.38 -4.45 15.58
CA VAL A 81 -8.96 -3.40 16.51
C VAL A 81 -8.85 -3.99 17.91
N ASP A 82 -7.77 -3.67 18.60
CA ASP A 82 -7.50 -4.10 19.97
C ASP A 82 -6.96 -2.89 20.76
N GLY A 83 -7.87 -2.08 21.33
CA GLY A 83 -7.48 -0.85 22.05
C GLY A 83 -6.78 0.15 21.14
N ASP A 84 -5.52 0.44 21.46
CA ASP A 84 -4.71 1.41 20.73
C ASP A 84 -3.86 0.79 19.62
N THR A 85 -4.03 -0.51 19.36
CA THR A 85 -3.39 -1.21 18.25
C THR A 85 -4.43 -1.85 17.34
N ALA A 86 -4.04 -2.13 16.11
CA ALA A 86 -4.90 -2.81 15.15
C ALA A 86 -4.07 -3.59 14.15
N SER A 87 -4.72 -4.50 13.45
CA SER A 87 -4.15 -5.22 12.33
C SER A 87 -5.17 -5.31 11.20
N SER A 88 -4.69 -5.48 9.98
CA SER A 88 -5.57 -5.71 8.84
C SER A 88 -4.92 -6.61 7.80
N ARG A 89 -5.79 -7.23 7.01
CA ARG A 89 -5.41 -7.89 5.77
C ARG A 89 -6.31 -7.36 4.65
N VAL A 90 -5.70 -6.91 3.56
CA VAL A 90 -6.41 -6.25 2.46
C VAL A 90 -5.90 -6.79 1.14
N LEU A 91 -6.81 -7.14 0.25
CA LEU A 91 -6.48 -7.56 -1.11
C LEU A 91 -6.22 -6.32 -1.96
N CYS A 92 -5.15 -6.34 -2.72
CA CYS A 92 -4.82 -5.29 -3.69
C CYS A 92 -4.71 -5.89 -5.09
N PHE A 93 -5.44 -5.30 -6.04
CA PHE A 93 -5.26 -5.54 -7.46
C PHE A 93 -4.51 -4.35 -8.04
N ASN A 94 -3.32 -4.62 -8.59
CA ASN A 94 -2.37 -3.60 -8.99
C ASN A 94 -1.84 -3.83 -10.41
N PRO A 95 -2.59 -3.42 -11.44
CA PRO A 95 -2.07 -3.40 -12.81
C PRO A 95 -1.10 -2.23 -13.01
N MET A 96 0.03 -2.50 -13.64
CA MET A 96 1.08 -1.51 -13.89
C MET A 96 1.51 -1.57 -15.36
N VAL A 97 1.38 -0.44 -16.06
CA VAL A 97 1.84 -0.34 -17.44
C VAL A 97 3.37 -0.30 -17.44
N LEU A 98 3.98 -1.17 -18.24
CA LEU A 98 5.43 -1.25 -18.35
C LEU A 98 5.96 -0.18 -19.30
N ALA A 99 7.12 0.39 -18.95
CA ALA A 99 7.89 1.28 -19.83
C ALA A 99 8.56 0.47 -20.95
N GLY A 100 8.93 1.13 -22.03
CA GLY A 100 9.64 0.56 -23.16
C GLY A 100 8.98 0.98 -24.47
N ASP A 101 9.56 0.54 -25.60
CA ASP A 101 9.03 0.77 -26.93
C ASP A 101 8.18 -0.45 -27.33
N PRO A 102 6.87 -0.45 -27.02
CA PRO A 102 6.03 -1.56 -27.45
C PRO A 102 5.89 -1.55 -28.98
N PRO A 103 5.63 -2.70 -29.61
CA PRO A 103 5.21 -2.72 -31.00
C PRO A 103 4.04 -1.76 -31.19
N ALA A 104 3.93 -1.13 -32.35
CA ALA A 104 2.91 -0.13 -32.64
C ALA A 104 1.52 -0.60 -32.21
N GLY A 105 0.84 0.18 -31.36
CA GLY A 105 -0.50 -0.11 -30.86
C GLY A 105 -0.57 -1.11 -29.71
N GLN A 106 0.55 -1.56 -29.14
CA GLN A 106 0.57 -2.51 -28.02
C GLN A 106 1.27 -1.90 -26.79
N GLN A 107 0.64 -2.07 -25.63
CA GLN A 107 1.28 -1.83 -24.34
C GLN A 107 1.30 -3.13 -23.56
N ARG A 108 2.39 -3.33 -22.80
CA ARG A 108 2.49 -4.48 -21.89
C ARG A 108 2.07 -4.02 -20.50
N VAL A 109 1.34 -4.87 -19.81
CA VAL A 109 0.87 -4.60 -18.46
C VAL A 109 1.35 -5.71 -17.52
N LEU A 110 1.94 -5.30 -16.42
CA LEU A 110 2.26 -6.18 -15.30
C LEU A 110 1.04 -6.21 -14.39
N PHE A 111 0.39 -7.35 -14.30
CA PHE A 111 -0.73 -7.57 -13.39
C PHE A 111 -0.21 -8.16 -12.09
N CYS A 112 -0.44 -7.46 -10.99
CA CYS A 112 -0.10 -7.92 -9.65
C CYS A 112 -1.38 -8.09 -8.84
N GLY A 113 -1.52 -9.24 -8.19
CA GLY A 113 -2.51 -9.48 -7.15
C GLY A 113 -1.77 -9.83 -5.87
N LEU A 114 -2.07 -9.15 -4.78
CA LEU A 114 -1.34 -9.29 -3.53
C LEU A 114 -2.23 -9.01 -2.32
N TRP A 115 -1.75 -9.46 -1.18
CA TRP A 115 -2.30 -9.09 0.12
C TRP A 115 -1.34 -8.15 0.81
N TYR A 116 -1.89 -7.11 1.45
CA TYR A 116 -1.17 -6.34 2.46
C TYR A 116 -1.57 -6.85 3.83
N ASP A 117 -0.58 -7.28 4.62
CA ASP A 117 -0.74 -7.61 6.02
C ASP A 117 -0.14 -6.47 6.84
N ASP A 118 -0.99 -5.74 7.56
CA ASP A 118 -0.63 -4.47 8.18
C ASP A 118 -0.88 -4.47 9.69
N GLU A 119 -0.06 -3.71 10.40
CA GLU A 119 -0.24 -3.39 11.81
C GLU A 119 -0.28 -1.87 11.99
N PHE A 120 -1.08 -1.42 12.94
CA PHE A 120 -1.36 0.00 13.19
C PHE A 120 -1.26 0.34 14.66
N MET A 121 -1.01 1.59 14.95
CA MET A 121 -1.14 2.15 16.30
C MET A 121 -1.91 3.47 16.26
N ARG A 122 -2.63 3.75 17.35
CA ARG A 122 -3.25 5.05 17.58
C ARG A 122 -2.17 6.05 18.00
N THR A 123 -2.15 7.22 17.35
CA THR A 123 -1.25 8.31 17.69
C THR A 123 -2.05 9.58 18.01
N PRO A 124 -1.44 10.65 18.55
CA PRO A 124 -2.14 11.91 18.74
C PRO A 124 -2.74 12.50 17.46
N GLU A 125 -2.21 12.16 16.30
CA GLU A 125 -2.71 12.61 14.99
C GLU A 125 -3.66 11.61 14.33
N GLY A 126 -4.04 10.52 15.02
CA GLY A 126 -4.89 9.46 14.50
C GLY A 126 -4.14 8.15 14.29
N TRP A 127 -4.79 7.21 13.63
CA TRP A 127 -4.17 5.92 13.34
C TRP A 127 -3.02 6.06 12.35
N ARG A 128 -1.95 5.29 12.57
CA ARG A 128 -0.79 5.20 11.66
C ARG A 128 -0.36 3.75 11.52
N MET A 129 0.15 3.42 10.35
CA MET A 129 0.66 2.08 10.05
C MET A 129 2.08 1.96 10.59
N THR A 130 2.33 0.92 11.40
CA THR A 130 3.65 0.64 11.99
C THR A 130 4.40 -0.45 11.24
N ARG A 131 3.67 -1.29 10.49
CA ARG A 131 4.25 -2.42 9.77
C ARG A 131 3.37 -2.75 8.57
N ARG A 132 4.02 -3.03 7.44
CA ARG A 132 3.35 -3.53 6.24
C ARG A 132 4.18 -4.64 5.61
N VAL A 133 3.56 -5.77 5.30
CA VAL A 133 4.19 -6.88 4.59
C VAL A 133 3.30 -7.29 3.44
N GLU A 134 3.87 -7.39 2.23
CA GLU A 134 3.18 -7.94 1.07
C GLU A 134 3.26 -9.45 1.05
N THR A 135 2.15 -10.09 0.63
CA THR A 135 2.10 -11.51 0.27
C THR A 135 1.57 -11.60 -1.16
N LYS A 136 2.29 -12.31 -2.02
CA LYS A 136 1.92 -12.41 -3.44
C LYS A 136 0.79 -13.42 -3.65
N CYS A 137 -0.26 -13.00 -4.38
CA CYS A 137 -1.26 -13.92 -4.94
C CYS A 137 -0.83 -14.40 -6.32
N PHE A 138 -0.56 -13.45 -7.22
CA PHE A 138 -0.09 -13.73 -8.57
C PHE A 138 0.62 -12.52 -9.15
N GLN A 139 1.42 -12.77 -10.19
CA GLN A 139 2.06 -11.72 -10.97
C GLN A 139 2.21 -12.22 -12.40
N LYS A 140 1.77 -11.44 -13.39
CA LYS A 140 1.82 -11.83 -14.78
C LYS A 140 1.95 -10.62 -15.69
N VAL A 141 2.81 -10.72 -16.68
CA VAL A 141 2.94 -9.75 -17.76
C VAL A 141 2.12 -10.20 -18.96
N MET A 142 1.32 -9.30 -19.45
CA MET A 142 0.51 -9.54 -20.67
C MET A 142 0.65 -8.39 -21.67
#